data_e555fed33a7c90bdd3ac5d489ce168a4
#
_entry.id   e555fed33a7c90bdd3ac5d489ce168a4
#
_cell.length_a   1.000
_cell.length_b   1.000
_cell.length_c   1.000
_cell.angle_alpha   90.00
_cell.angle_beta   90.00
_cell.angle_gamma   90.00
#
_symmetry.space_group_name_H-M   'P 1'
#
loop_
_entity.id
_entity.type
_entity.pdbx_description
1 polymer ?
#
loop_
_entity_poly.entity_id
_entity_poly.type
_entity_poly.pdbx_seq_one_letter_code
_entity_poly.pdbx_strand_id
1 'polypeptide(L)'
;CIDDMALIAGQKPIITKFKKSISNFKTRKDSNAGVKVTLRSHRMYEFIDRLVNIALPRIKDFRGLSVKGIDSSHNYSFGIKEHIVFPEVNFDKVEKIRGLDITIVVSSKSKEATLELLKEFNFPLITKKNWGYNGKKKCNTKKFKKNKAC
;
A
#
# COMPACT_ATOMS: atom_id res chain seq x y z
N CYS A 1 2.88 -19.92 -5.76
CA CYS A 1 3.37 -18.55 -5.60
C CYS A 1 3.77 -17.87 -6.92
N ILE A 2 4.53 -18.54 -7.81
CA ILE A 2 4.89 -17.98 -9.13
C ILE A 2 3.62 -17.84 -9.96
N ASP A 3 2.80 -18.87 -9.98
CA ASP A 3 1.55 -18.92 -10.74
C ASP A 3 0.54 -17.88 -10.23
N ASP A 4 0.38 -17.76 -8.92
CA ASP A 4 -0.48 -16.76 -8.30
C ASP A 4 -0.06 -15.34 -8.68
N MET A 5 1.26 -15.07 -8.60
CA MET A 5 1.79 -13.77 -8.99
C MET A 5 1.66 -13.51 -10.50
N ALA A 6 1.78 -14.55 -11.33
CA ALA A 6 1.55 -14.43 -12.77
C ALA A 6 0.08 -14.11 -13.10
N LEU A 7 -0.86 -14.71 -12.37
CA LEU A 7 -2.29 -14.40 -12.50
C LEU A 7 -2.60 -12.94 -12.08
N ILE A 8 -2.08 -12.52 -10.92
CA ILE A 8 -2.30 -11.16 -10.40
C ILE A 8 -1.70 -10.10 -11.33
N ALA A 9 -0.46 -10.31 -11.78
CA ALA A 9 0.27 -9.30 -12.55
C ALA A 9 0.01 -9.36 -14.07
N GLY A 10 -0.56 -10.47 -14.58
CA GLY A 10 -0.68 -10.71 -16.01
C GLY A 10 0.66 -10.82 -16.74
N GLN A 11 1.75 -11.04 -16.00
CA GLN A 11 3.11 -11.14 -16.51
C GLN A 11 3.90 -12.20 -15.74
N LYS A 12 4.74 -12.98 -16.43
CA LYS A 12 5.60 -13.97 -15.81
C LYS A 12 6.57 -13.32 -14.82
N PRO A 13 6.56 -13.73 -13.54
CA PRO A 13 7.41 -13.16 -12.52
C PRO A 13 8.84 -13.69 -12.60
N ILE A 14 9.78 -12.93 -12.01
CA ILE A 14 11.19 -13.30 -11.88
C ILE A 14 11.43 -13.82 -10.47
N ILE A 15 12.08 -14.97 -10.37
CA ILE A 15 12.50 -15.56 -9.09
C ILE A 15 13.75 -14.81 -8.61
N THR A 16 13.72 -14.33 -7.37
CA THR A 16 14.88 -13.75 -6.71
C THR A 16 15.59 -14.81 -5.89
N LYS A 17 16.93 -14.82 -5.94
CA LYS A 17 17.79 -15.79 -5.25
C LYS A 17 18.63 -15.11 -4.18
N PHE A 18 18.99 -15.85 -3.13
CA PHE A 18 19.88 -15.35 -2.10
C PHE A 18 21.31 -15.20 -2.65
N LYS A 19 21.94 -14.06 -2.38
CA LYS A 19 23.33 -13.77 -2.79
C LYS A 19 24.37 -14.36 -1.84
N LYS A 20 24.06 -14.44 -0.54
CA LYS A 20 24.95 -14.92 0.52
C LYS A 20 24.24 -16.00 1.34
N SER A 21 25.01 -16.96 1.85
CA SER A 21 24.52 -17.92 2.83
C SER A 21 24.63 -17.34 4.24
N ILE A 22 23.56 -17.47 5.03
CA ILE A 22 23.53 -17.03 6.43
C ILE A 22 23.01 -18.19 7.27
N SER A 23 23.85 -18.69 8.19
CA SER A 23 23.53 -19.86 9.01
C SER A 23 22.34 -19.65 9.93
N ASN A 24 22.22 -18.48 10.56
CA ASN A 24 21.13 -18.14 11.47
C ASN A 24 19.75 -18.23 10.79
N PHE A 25 19.65 -17.87 9.51
CA PHE A 25 18.40 -17.93 8.73
C PHE A 25 18.28 -19.23 7.91
N LYS A 26 19.20 -20.17 8.06
CA LYS A 26 19.25 -21.43 7.30
C LYS A 26 19.15 -21.23 5.78
N THR A 27 19.67 -20.10 5.28
CA THR A 27 19.67 -19.78 3.86
C THR A 27 20.97 -20.19 3.19
N ARG A 28 20.87 -20.69 1.96
CA ARG A 28 22.02 -21.04 1.12
C ARG A 28 22.10 -20.09 -0.08
N LYS A 29 23.32 -19.88 -0.57
CA LYS A 29 23.54 -19.16 -1.82
C LYS A 29 22.73 -19.84 -2.94
N ASP A 30 22.18 -19.04 -3.85
CA ASP A 30 21.36 -19.44 -5.00
C ASP A 30 20.03 -20.15 -4.69
N SER A 31 19.65 -20.30 -3.40
CA SER A 31 18.30 -20.76 -3.06
C SER A 31 17.26 -19.66 -3.36
N ASN A 32 16.02 -20.07 -3.63
CA ASN A 32 14.93 -19.14 -3.95
C ASN A 32 14.56 -18.30 -2.73
N ALA A 33 14.62 -16.97 -2.86
CA ALA A 33 14.28 -16.01 -1.81
C ALA A 33 12.84 -15.52 -1.92
N GLY A 34 12.41 -15.19 -3.12
CA GLY A 34 11.09 -14.61 -3.37
C GLY A 34 10.81 -14.46 -4.85
N VAL A 35 9.75 -13.74 -5.14
CA VAL A 35 9.27 -13.48 -6.50
C VAL A 35 9.05 -11.99 -6.67
N LYS A 36 9.42 -11.42 -7.81
CA LYS A 36 9.19 -10.02 -8.14
C LYS A 36 8.69 -9.84 -9.56
N VAL A 37 7.87 -8.81 -9.75
CA VAL A 37 7.37 -8.37 -11.06
C VAL A 37 7.56 -6.87 -11.17
N THR A 38 7.92 -6.38 -12.35
CA THR A 38 7.94 -4.96 -12.68
C THR A 38 6.94 -4.71 -13.79
N LEU A 39 5.89 -3.94 -13.49
CA LEU A 39 4.86 -3.57 -14.44
C LEU A 39 5.13 -2.17 -15.00
N ARG A 40 4.89 -1.99 -16.30
CA ARG A 40 5.07 -0.71 -16.99
C ARG A 40 3.98 -0.51 -18.04
N SER A 41 3.79 0.76 -18.45
CA SER A 41 2.83 1.17 -19.48
C SER A 41 1.41 0.67 -19.16
N HIS A 42 0.68 0.17 -20.13
CA HIS A 42 -0.72 -0.22 -20.05
C HIS A 42 -1.00 -1.20 -18.90
N ARG A 43 -0.20 -2.25 -18.72
CA ARG A 43 -0.36 -3.24 -17.65
C ARG A 43 -0.23 -2.64 -16.25
N MET A 44 0.55 -1.59 -16.10
CA MET A 44 0.68 -0.89 -14.82
C MET A 44 -0.62 -0.19 -14.45
N TYR A 45 -1.25 0.50 -15.39
CA TYR A 45 -2.52 1.19 -15.16
C TYR A 45 -3.67 0.22 -14.88
N GLU A 46 -3.76 -0.87 -15.63
CA GLU A 46 -4.74 -1.94 -15.39
C GLU A 46 -4.58 -2.56 -13.99
N PHE A 47 -3.34 -2.79 -13.57
CA PHE A 47 -3.07 -3.30 -12.23
C PHE A 47 -3.48 -2.31 -11.14
N ILE A 48 -3.17 -1.01 -11.32
CA ILE A 48 -3.55 0.04 -10.37
C ILE A 48 -5.08 0.13 -10.25
N ASP A 49 -5.80 0.09 -11.36
CA ASP A 49 -7.26 0.14 -11.37
C ASP A 49 -7.87 -1.05 -10.60
N ARG A 50 -7.45 -2.28 -10.90
CA ARG A 50 -7.88 -3.47 -10.15
C ARG A 50 -7.51 -3.41 -8.67
N LEU A 51 -6.32 -2.89 -8.36
CA LEU A 51 -5.85 -2.74 -6.99
C LEU A 51 -6.75 -1.81 -6.19
N VAL A 52 -7.06 -0.62 -6.72
CA VAL A 52 -7.83 0.41 -6.02
C VAL A 52 -9.30 0.04 -5.91
N ASN A 53 -9.91 -0.41 -7.00
CA ASN A 53 -11.35 -0.61 -7.07
C ASN A 53 -11.79 -1.99 -6.56
N ILE A 54 -10.95 -3.02 -6.68
CA ILE A 54 -11.33 -4.40 -6.34
C ILE A 54 -10.57 -4.91 -5.13
N ALA A 55 -9.22 -4.81 -5.12
CA ALA A 55 -8.41 -5.47 -4.11
C ALA A 55 -8.46 -4.73 -2.76
N LEU A 56 -8.25 -3.41 -2.72
CA LEU A 56 -8.24 -2.65 -1.46
C LEU A 56 -9.54 -2.74 -0.67
N PRO A 57 -10.75 -2.64 -1.28
CA PRO A 57 -12.00 -2.80 -0.52
C PRO A 57 -12.23 -4.20 0.05
N ARG A 58 -11.61 -5.22 -0.53
CA ARG A 58 -11.73 -6.62 -0.06
C ARG A 58 -10.81 -6.96 1.11
N ILE A 59 -9.88 -6.08 1.47
CA ILE A 59 -9.00 -6.29 2.63
C ILE A 59 -9.84 -6.22 3.90
N LYS A 60 -9.73 -7.26 4.73
CA LYS A 60 -10.38 -7.29 6.05
C LYS A 60 -9.84 -6.16 6.93
N ASP A 61 -10.74 -5.44 7.61
CA ASP A 61 -10.40 -4.32 8.50
C ASP A 61 -9.60 -3.19 7.83
N PHE A 62 -9.85 -2.96 6.53
CA PHE A 62 -9.18 -1.89 5.80
C PHE A 62 -9.55 -0.51 6.35
N ARG A 63 -8.54 0.24 6.81
CA ARG A 63 -8.70 1.58 7.36
C ARG A 63 -8.14 2.69 6.47
N GLY A 64 -7.62 2.32 5.30
CA GLY A 64 -6.94 3.21 4.38
C GLY A 64 -5.42 3.09 4.43
N LEU A 65 -4.76 3.69 3.46
CA LEU A 65 -3.31 3.64 3.27
C LEU A 65 -2.61 4.83 3.95
N SER A 66 -1.48 4.57 4.60
CA SER A 66 -0.72 5.59 5.32
C SER A 66 0.06 6.49 4.37
N VAL A 67 -0.04 7.80 4.54
CA VAL A 67 0.78 8.79 3.81
C VAL A 67 2.28 8.67 4.11
N LYS A 68 2.66 8.00 5.20
CA LYS A 68 4.07 7.81 5.59
C LYS A 68 4.85 6.87 4.67
N GLY A 69 4.17 6.12 3.79
CA GLY A 69 4.80 5.21 2.82
C GLY A 69 5.56 5.89 1.69
N ILE A 70 5.67 7.23 1.68
CA ILE A 70 6.44 7.97 0.68
C ILE A 70 7.90 8.04 1.09
N ASP A 71 8.76 7.53 0.21
CA ASP A 71 10.21 7.54 0.37
C ASP A 71 10.81 8.95 0.07
N SER A 72 12.11 9.09 0.34
CA SER A 72 12.90 10.30 0.00
C SER A 72 12.94 10.57 -1.51
N SER A 73 12.88 9.52 -2.32
CA SER A 73 12.79 9.58 -3.78
C SER A 73 11.38 9.78 -4.33
N HIS A 74 10.42 10.12 -3.46
CA HIS A 74 9.00 10.34 -3.79
C HIS A 74 8.22 9.11 -4.28
N ASN A 75 8.77 7.91 -4.14
CA ASN A 75 8.07 6.67 -4.44
C ASN A 75 7.12 6.32 -3.30
N TYR A 76 6.01 5.67 -3.61
CA TYR A 76 5.05 5.24 -2.61
C TYR A 76 5.08 3.72 -2.45
N SER A 77 5.31 3.25 -1.22
CA SER A 77 5.37 1.82 -0.90
C SER A 77 4.38 1.45 0.19
N PHE A 78 3.70 0.32 0.02
CA PHE A 78 2.81 -0.27 1.02
C PHE A 78 2.73 -1.78 0.85
N GLY A 79 2.37 -2.48 1.92
CA GLY A 79 2.22 -3.93 1.95
C GLY A 79 0.78 -4.38 2.13
N ILE A 80 0.41 -5.44 1.45
CA ILE A 80 -0.83 -6.18 1.64
C ILE A 80 -0.49 -7.49 2.34
N LYS A 81 -1.20 -7.83 3.42
CA LYS A 81 -0.91 -9.03 4.21
C LYS A 81 -1.28 -10.32 3.49
N GLU A 82 -2.30 -10.28 2.67
CA GLU A 82 -2.91 -11.46 2.05
C GLU A 82 -3.08 -11.24 0.55
N HIS A 83 -2.49 -12.08 -0.29
CA HIS A 83 -2.63 -11.99 -1.74
C HIS A 83 -3.99 -12.50 -2.25
N ILE A 84 -4.76 -13.20 -1.42
CA ILE A 84 -6.10 -13.74 -1.74
C ILE A 84 -7.13 -12.62 -2.00
N VAL A 85 -6.80 -11.39 -1.66
CA VAL A 85 -7.64 -10.21 -1.90
C VAL A 85 -7.94 -10.04 -3.41
N PHE A 86 -7.03 -10.51 -4.25
CA PHE A 86 -7.21 -10.47 -5.70
C PHE A 86 -8.16 -11.57 -6.17
N PRO A 87 -9.19 -11.25 -6.97
CA PRO A 87 -10.19 -12.23 -7.42
C PRO A 87 -9.64 -13.29 -8.38
N GLU A 88 -8.49 -13.02 -9.00
CA GLU A 88 -7.83 -13.93 -9.92
C GLU A 88 -7.22 -15.16 -9.20
N VAL A 89 -7.04 -15.06 -7.89
CA VAL A 89 -6.45 -16.12 -7.07
C VAL A 89 -7.56 -16.98 -6.49
N ASN A 90 -7.57 -18.26 -6.85
CA ASN A 90 -8.50 -19.23 -6.28
C ASN A 90 -8.03 -19.65 -4.88
N PHE A 91 -8.86 -19.43 -3.87
CA PHE A 91 -8.58 -19.81 -2.48
C PHE A 91 -8.23 -21.29 -2.30
N ASP A 92 -8.95 -22.18 -2.99
CA ASP A 92 -8.79 -23.64 -2.87
C ASP A 92 -7.44 -24.17 -3.39
N LYS A 93 -6.77 -23.39 -4.25
CA LYS A 93 -5.46 -23.74 -4.82
C LYS A 93 -4.26 -23.16 -4.08
N VAL A 94 -4.53 -22.32 -3.09
CA VAL A 94 -3.47 -21.62 -2.33
C VAL A 94 -2.99 -22.49 -1.19
N GLU A 95 -1.77 -23.01 -1.29
CA GLU A 95 -1.12 -23.78 -0.22
C GLU A 95 -0.76 -22.94 1.00
N LYS A 96 -0.37 -21.68 0.80
CA LYS A 96 0.07 -20.78 1.85
C LYS A 96 -0.26 -19.33 1.54
N ILE A 97 -0.89 -18.64 2.49
CA ILE A 97 -1.16 -17.21 2.42
C ILE A 97 0.18 -16.46 2.52
N ARG A 98 0.40 -15.53 1.59
CA ARG A 98 1.61 -14.71 1.52
C ARG A 98 1.26 -13.24 1.42
N GLY A 99 2.13 -12.41 1.99
CA GLY A 99 2.05 -10.96 1.80
C GLY A 99 2.60 -10.54 0.44
N LEU A 100 2.19 -9.35 0.02
CA LEU A 100 2.62 -8.71 -1.22
C LEU A 100 3.01 -7.26 -0.93
N ASP A 101 4.23 -6.90 -1.28
CA ASP A 101 4.70 -5.52 -1.20
C ASP A 101 4.58 -4.85 -2.57
N ILE A 102 3.97 -3.67 -2.59
CA ILE A 102 3.73 -2.89 -3.80
C ILE A 102 4.48 -1.56 -3.66
N THR A 103 5.32 -1.26 -4.65
CA THR A 103 6.03 0.01 -4.74
C THR A 103 5.65 0.70 -6.05
N ILE A 104 5.07 1.89 -5.93
CA ILE A 104 4.72 2.75 -7.05
C ILE A 104 5.83 3.77 -7.22
N VAL A 105 6.56 3.67 -8.32
CA VAL A 105 7.64 4.59 -8.67
C VAL A 105 7.06 5.78 -9.41
N VAL A 106 7.25 6.97 -8.86
CA VAL A 106 6.71 8.22 -9.42
C VAL A 106 7.85 9.17 -9.74
N SER A 107 7.85 9.72 -10.94
CA SER A 107 8.79 10.78 -11.35
C SER A 107 8.23 12.15 -10.94
N SER A 108 8.30 12.50 -9.67
CA SER A 108 7.83 13.78 -9.14
C SER A 108 8.97 14.57 -8.51
N LYS A 109 8.82 15.89 -8.44
CA LYS A 109 9.80 16.81 -7.81
C LYS A 109 9.53 17.01 -6.31
N SER A 110 8.34 16.66 -5.81
CA SER A 110 7.95 16.87 -4.42
C SER A 110 7.02 15.75 -3.92
N LYS A 111 7.01 15.55 -2.58
CA LYS A 111 6.10 14.60 -1.93
C LYS A 111 4.63 15.00 -2.09
N GLU A 112 4.35 16.29 -2.15
CA GLU A 112 2.99 16.82 -2.32
C GLU A 112 2.42 16.46 -3.68
N ALA A 113 3.22 16.62 -4.75
CA ALA A 113 2.83 16.22 -6.10
C ALA A 113 2.54 14.71 -6.20
N THR A 114 3.33 13.86 -5.53
CA THR A 114 3.04 12.42 -5.46
C THR A 114 1.71 12.14 -4.75
N LEU A 115 1.41 12.86 -3.66
CA LEU A 115 0.15 12.69 -2.94
C LEU A 115 -1.05 13.13 -3.78
N GLU A 116 -0.94 14.21 -4.52
CA GLU A 116 -1.99 14.70 -5.42
C GLU A 116 -2.24 13.69 -6.53
N LEU A 117 -1.19 13.17 -7.16
CA LEU A 117 -1.29 12.13 -8.18
C LEU A 117 -1.99 10.88 -7.63
N LEU A 118 -1.62 10.39 -6.45
CA LEU A 118 -2.28 9.23 -5.83
C LEU A 118 -3.76 9.51 -5.50
N LYS A 119 -4.14 10.73 -5.14
CA LYS A 119 -5.54 11.12 -4.94
C LYS A 119 -6.32 11.09 -6.25
N GLU A 120 -5.74 11.56 -7.34
CA GLU A 120 -6.38 11.49 -8.68
C GLU A 120 -6.63 10.04 -9.12
N PHE A 121 -5.77 9.09 -8.71
CA PHE A 121 -6.00 7.66 -8.89
C PHE A 121 -6.97 7.05 -7.85
N ASN A 122 -7.67 7.86 -7.07
CA ASN A 122 -8.61 7.43 -6.01
C ASN A 122 -8.01 6.50 -4.95
N PHE A 123 -6.70 6.60 -4.67
CA PHE A 123 -6.12 5.85 -3.55
C PHE A 123 -6.72 6.30 -2.21
N PRO A 124 -7.22 5.37 -1.39
CA PRO A 124 -7.82 5.69 -0.09
C PRO A 124 -6.75 6.06 0.95
N LEU A 125 -6.16 7.25 0.82
CA LEU A 125 -5.11 7.74 1.71
C LEU A 125 -5.72 8.29 3.01
N ILE A 126 -5.16 7.90 4.15
CA ILE A 126 -5.50 8.50 5.46
C ILE A 126 -4.74 9.81 5.60
N THR A 127 -5.41 10.93 5.33
CA THR A 127 -4.92 12.24 5.73
C THR A 127 -5.31 12.51 7.19
N LYS A 128 -4.46 13.20 7.98
CA LYS A 128 -4.73 13.52 9.40
C LYS A 128 -6.08 14.22 9.63
N LYS A 129 -6.72 14.78 8.59
CA LYS A 129 -8.08 15.36 8.66
C LYS A 129 -9.18 14.32 8.85
N ASN A 130 -9.00 13.08 8.44
CA ASN A 130 -10.05 12.06 8.49
C ASN A 130 -10.05 11.23 9.79
N TRP A 131 -9.09 11.41 10.70
CA TRP A 131 -9.11 10.72 12.00
C TRP A 131 -9.87 11.51 13.09
N GLY A 132 -10.63 12.51 12.75
CA GLY A 132 -11.39 13.37 13.66
C GLY A 132 -12.88 13.07 13.72
N TYR A 133 -13.37 11.87 13.42
CA TYR A 133 -14.77 11.52 13.61
C TYR A 133 -14.93 10.56 14.78
N ASN A 134 -14.59 11.06 15.98
CA ASN A 134 -15.26 10.68 17.23
C ASN A 134 -14.98 11.71 18.32
N GLY A 135 -15.97 12.57 18.47
CA GLY A 135 -16.41 13.17 19.70
C GLY A 135 -15.39 13.79 20.64
N LYS A 136 -15.03 15.06 20.40
CA LYS A 136 -14.99 16.06 21.49
C LYS A 136 -15.07 17.45 20.86
N LYS A 137 -16.28 17.98 20.72
CA LYS A 137 -16.50 19.42 20.61
C LYS A 137 -15.84 20.05 21.83
N LYS A 138 -14.64 20.61 21.70
CA LYS A 138 -14.13 21.54 22.69
C LYS A 138 -15.02 22.77 22.64
N CYS A 139 -15.90 22.89 23.61
CA CYS A 139 -16.60 24.13 23.92
C CYS A 139 -15.54 25.21 24.16
N ASN A 140 -15.45 26.13 23.20
CA ASN A 140 -14.66 27.34 23.34
C ASN A 140 -15.46 28.32 24.21
N THR A 141 -15.33 28.17 25.53
CA THR A 141 -15.81 29.19 26.48
C THR A 141 -14.93 30.41 26.34
N LYS A 142 -15.30 31.31 25.44
CA LYS A 142 -14.82 32.69 25.45
C LYS A 142 -15.22 33.32 26.79
N LYS A 143 -14.24 33.56 27.66
CA LYS A 143 -14.39 34.36 28.86
C LYS A 143 -14.86 35.74 28.43
N PHE A 144 -16.10 36.06 28.69
CA PHE A 144 -16.61 37.43 28.73
C PHE A 144 -15.97 38.12 29.95
N LYS A 145 -15.00 38.96 29.71
CA LYS A 145 -14.55 39.96 30.72
C LYS A 145 -15.67 41.01 30.83
N LYS A 146 -16.36 41.00 31.94
CA LYS A 146 -17.17 42.12 32.40
C LYS A 146 -16.26 43.24 32.76
N ASN A 147 -16.20 44.31 31.97
CA ASN A 147 -15.71 45.57 32.40
C ASN A 147 -16.84 46.24 33.25
N LYS A 148 -16.60 46.30 34.55
CA LYS A 148 -17.23 47.26 35.41
C LYS A 148 -16.45 48.59 35.25
N ALA A 149 -17.09 49.62 34.77
CA ALA A 149 -16.71 51.01 34.98
C ALA A 149 -17.87 51.71 35.67
N CYS A 150 -17.54 52.41 36.69
CA CYS A 150 -18.44 53.28 37.48
C CYS A 150 -19.15 54.30 36.62
#